data_71a18820898ae6fa68508716954e96d6
#
_entry.id   71a18820898ae6fa68508716954e96d6
#
_cell.length_a   1.000
_cell.length_b   1.000
_cell.length_c   1.000
_cell.angle_alpha   90.00
_cell.angle_beta   90.00
_cell.angle_gamma   90.00
#
_symmetry.space_group_name_H-M   'P 1'
#
loop_
_entity.id
_entity.type
_entity.pdbx_description
1 polymer ?
#
loop_
_entity_poly.entity_id
_entity_poly.type
_entity_poly.pdbx_seq_one_letter_code
_entity_poly.pdbx_strand_id
1 'polypeptide(L)'
;MKPFYYLSDFPERRRAGKNYIAECPKCGKKHLAISRDTGLYCCFYAGCDFHGKLKDFWTERRSTEWQDAGSPAGASPVAKGSAGKGETGGMASTGGGSAAFVVSMLPEDYKRLSPEVIAKIKPLTDDPETTDTGQLAARRYLADMGISLKTAIDARIGCLVHRCFGGKDSKDGKDKKNAAGMMYQCIAYVNYINGQPVNVKYRSCDATASGYTKCWSQDSPTTPCPPYNIDCINPLLIAEENIPRLIVTEGERDVLTLREAGYPYVISVPNGAASDLSKGFEAFRPWLDRVQELVICGDSDLPGRTLVKHLADYFGTRCLFTVLPGGCKDISDVLVAYGADVVREIIGSACPRRTSDIITVSERADEIMNVLNGNYDHGYDVGYGPLTDPISYTHLRAH
;
A
#
# COMPACT_ATOMS: atom_id res chain seq x y z
N MET A 1 -18.82 -26.01 -15.00
CA MET A 1 -18.45 -24.57 -14.85
C MET A 1 -16.98 -24.43 -15.16
N LYS A 2 -16.55 -23.29 -15.76
CA LYS A 2 -15.13 -23.00 -16.00
C LYS A 2 -14.39 -22.81 -14.68
N PRO A 3 -13.09 -23.16 -14.58
CA PRO A 3 -12.31 -22.92 -13.38
C PRO A 3 -12.06 -21.42 -13.10
N PHE A 4 -12.11 -20.60 -14.16
CA PHE A 4 -11.96 -19.16 -14.09
C PHE A 4 -12.89 -18.46 -15.07
N TYR A 5 -13.30 -17.23 -14.74
CA TYR A 5 -14.09 -16.35 -15.60
C TYR A 5 -13.33 -15.06 -15.88
N TYR A 6 -13.52 -14.53 -17.07
CA TYR A 6 -12.94 -13.30 -17.60
C TYR A 6 -14.06 -12.29 -17.90
N LEU A 7 -13.74 -11.02 -18.04
CA LEU A 7 -14.74 -10.01 -18.41
C LEU A 7 -15.33 -10.27 -19.80
N SER A 8 -14.52 -10.79 -20.72
CA SER A 8 -14.92 -11.23 -22.06
C SER A 8 -15.94 -12.38 -22.07
N ASP A 9 -16.05 -13.16 -21.00
CA ASP A 9 -17.09 -14.21 -20.87
C ASP A 9 -18.50 -13.64 -20.71
N PHE A 10 -18.64 -12.32 -20.53
CA PHE A 10 -19.92 -11.62 -20.35
C PHE A 10 -20.11 -10.53 -21.41
N PRO A 11 -20.24 -10.91 -22.70
CA PRO A 11 -20.31 -9.95 -23.82
C PRO A 11 -21.55 -9.05 -23.76
N GLU A 12 -22.68 -9.57 -23.29
CA GLU A 12 -23.97 -8.83 -23.19
C GLU A 12 -24.15 -8.08 -21.87
N ARG A 13 -23.06 -7.85 -21.11
CA ARG A 13 -23.14 -7.09 -19.86
C ARG A 13 -23.55 -5.63 -20.11
N ARG A 14 -24.43 -5.10 -19.28
CA ARG A 14 -24.83 -3.69 -19.29
C ARG A 14 -24.22 -2.94 -18.11
N ARG A 15 -23.89 -1.69 -18.30
CA ARG A 15 -23.46 -0.82 -17.19
C ARG A 15 -24.63 -0.44 -16.30
N ALA A 16 -24.44 -0.55 -14.97
CA ALA A 16 -25.41 -0.16 -13.96
C ALA A 16 -24.64 0.44 -12.76
N GLY A 17 -24.42 1.74 -12.78
CA GLY A 17 -23.63 2.45 -11.76
C GLY A 17 -22.19 1.92 -11.64
N LYS A 18 -21.81 1.47 -10.45
CA LYS A 18 -20.50 0.90 -10.16
C LYS A 18 -20.35 -0.57 -10.62
N ASN A 19 -21.36 -1.17 -11.21
CA ASN A 19 -21.35 -2.58 -11.62
C ASN A 19 -21.65 -2.74 -13.11
N TYR A 20 -21.24 -3.89 -13.66
CA TYR A 20 -21.87 -4.47 -14.82
C TYR A 20 -22.94 -5.46 -14.34
N ILE A 21 -24.07 -5.52 -15.04
CA ILE A 21 -25.10 -6.54 -14.83
C ILE A 21 -25.07 -7.47 -16.04
N ALA A 22 -24.96 -8.76 -15.78
CA ALA A 22 -24.84 -9.79 -16.79
C ALA A 22 -25.75 -10.99 -16.49
N GLU A 23 -25.85 -11.90 -17.45
CA GLU A 23 -26.45 -13.20 -17.22
C GLU A 23 -25.51 -14.11 -16.45
N CYS A 24 -26.04 -14.77 -15.43
CA CYS A 24 -25.26 -15.68 -14.58
C CYS A 24 -25.07 -17.03 -15.28
N PRO A 25 -23.86 -17.50 -15.49
CA PRO A 25 -23.59 -18.77 -16.19
C PRO A 25 -24.05 -20.01 -15.39
N LYS A 26 -24.36 -19.85 -14.10
CA LYS A 26 -24.86 -20.95 -13.26
C LYS A 26 -26.37 -21.09 -13.31
N CYS A 27 -27.12 -20.00 -13.20
CA CYS A 27 -28.59 -20.03 -13.11
C CYS A 27 -29.30 -19.47 -14.35
N GLY A 28 -28.58 -18.89 -15.34
CA GLY A 28 -29.17 -18.32 -16.55
C GLY A 28 -30.00 -17.05 -16.31
N LYS A 29 -29.89 -16.41 -15.14
CA LYS A 29 -30.65 -15.21 -14.81
C LYS A 29 -29.80 -13.96 -14.92
N LYS A 30 -30.40 -12.83 -15.35
CA LYS A 30 -29.71 -11.52 -15.50
C LYS A 30 -29.56 -10.81 -14.15
N HIS A 31 -29.06 -11.52 -13.14
CA HIS A 31 -28.86 -11.06 -11.77
C HIS A 31 -27.38 -11.11 -11.32
N LEU A 32 -26.45 -11.37 -12.23
CA LEU A 32 -25.03 -11.33 -11.94
C LEU A 32 -24.55 -9.88 -11.93
N ALA A 33 -24.10 -9.39 -10.80
CA ALA A 33 -23.39 -8.12 -10.72
C ALA A 33 -21.88 -8.36 -10.71
N ILE A 34 -21.17 -7.58 -11.50
CA ILE A 34 -19.70 -7.59 -11.59
C ILE A 34 -19.22 -6.19 -11.24
N SER A 35 -18.46 -6.06 -10.16
CA SER A 35 -17.90 -4.78 -9.75
C SER A 35 -16.95 -4.24 -10.81
N ARG A 36 -17.16 -3.02 -11.26
CA ARG A 36 -16.30 -2.32 -12.20
C ARG A 36 -14.98 -1.84 -11.57
N ASP A 37 -14.93 -1.81 -10.25
CA ASP A 37 -13.77 -1.34 -9.50
C ASP A 37 -12.87 -2.49 -9.04
N THR A 38 -13.40 -3.70 -8.86
CA THR A 38 -12.65 -4.82 -8.29
C THR A 38 -12.66 -6.10 -9.11
N GLY A 39 -13.55 -6.21 -10.12
CA GLY A 39 -13.78 -7.44 -10.86
C GLY A 39 -14.44 -8.54 -10.04
N LEU A 40 -14.88 -8.27 -8.81
CA LEU A 40 -15.66 -9.21 -8.03
C LEU A 40 -17.04 -9.37 -8.65
N TYR A 41 -17.53 -10.60 -8.70
CA TYR A 41 -18.87 -10.89 -9.21
C TYR A 41 -19.68 -11.72 -8.22
N CYS A 42 -20.97 -11.45 -8.17
CA CYS A 42 -21.92 -12.18 -7.34
C CYS A 42 -23.31 -12.21 -8.02
N CYS A 43 -23.94 -13.37 -8.04
CA CYS A 43 -25.31 -13.50 -8.51
C CYS A 43 -26.28 -13.27 -7.35
N PHE A 44 -27.20 -12.33 -7.52
CA PHE A 44 -28.22 -11.98 -6.51
C PHE A 44 -29.53 -12.76 -6.67
N TYR A 45 -29.57 -13.77 -7.54
CA TYR A 45 -30.76 -14.62 -7.64
C TYR A 45 -30.82 -15.57 -6.45
N ALA A 46 -31.97 -15.62 -5.78
CA ALA A 46 -32.19 -16.44 -4.60
C ALA A 46 -31.83 -17.91 -4.88
N GLY A 47 -30.96 -18.49 -4.04
CA GLY A 47 -30.46 -19.86 -4.19
C GLY A 47 -29.34 -20.05 -5.20
N CYS A 48 -28.81 -18.99 -5.80
CA CYS A 48 -27.63 -19.05 -6.63
C CYS A 48 -26.39 -18.58 -5.86
N ASP A 49 -25.43 -19.47 -5.68
CA ASP A 49 -24.18 -19.21 -4.99
C ASP A 49 -23.01 -18.87 -5.96
N PHE A 50 -23.31 -18.44 -7.19
CA PHE A 50 -22.30 -18.08 -8.16
C PHE A 50 -21.65 -16.74 -7.81
N HIS A 51 -20.42 -16.79 -7.32
CA HIS A 51 -19.61 -15.61 -6.97
C HIS A 51 -18.15 -15.89 -7.17
N GLY A 52 -17.32 -14.84 -7.19
CA GLY A 52 -15.88 -14.93 -7.33
C GLY A 52 -15.24 -13.64 -7.79
N LYS A 53 -14.04 -13.78 -8.37
CA LYS A 53 -13.29 -12.67 -8.98
C LYS A 53 -12.91 -13.04 -10.41
N LEU A 54 -13.06 -12.09 -11.31
CA LEU A 54 -12.62 -12.26 -12.70
C LEU A 54 -11.10 -12.33 -12.76
N LYS A 55 -10.58 -13.27 -13.57
CA LYS A 55 -9.16 -13.35 -13.89
C LYS A 55 -8.83 -12.26 -14.90
N ASP A 56 -7.65 -11.68 -14.81
CA ASP A 56 -7.12 -10.65 -15.73
C ASP A 56 -8.07 -9.45 -15.96
N PHE A 57 -8.97 -9.18 -14.99
CA PHE A 57 -10.01 -8.17 -15.08
C PHE A 57 -9.48 -6.80 -15.52
N TRP A 58 -8.36 -6.37 -14.97
CA TRP A 58 -7.78 -5.06 -15.25
C TRP A 58 -7.20 -4.95 -16.66
N THR A 59 -6.64 -6.04 -17.17
CA THR A 59 -6.09 -6.10 -18.53
C THR A 59 -7.22 -6.09 -19.56
N GLU A 60 -8.26 -6.89 -19.34
CA GLU A 60 -9.41 -6.96 -20.25
C GLU A 60 -10.29 -5.70 -20.18
N ARG A 61 -10.44 -5.10 -19.00
CA ARG A 61 -11.17 -3.84 -18.86
C ARG A 61 -10.57 -2.72 -19.70
N ARG A 62 -9.24 -2.62 -19.78
CA ARG A 62 -8.56 -1.63 -20.63
C ARG A 62 -8.87 -1.84 -22.11
N SER A 63 -8.87 -3.09 -22.59
CA SER A 63 -9.14 -3.41 -23.99
C SER A 63 -10.60 -3.21 -24.37
N THR A 64 -11.55 -3.46 -23.46
CA THR A 64 -12.99 -3.34 -23.73
C THR A 64 -13.55 -1.95 -23.55
N GLU A 65 -12.99 -1.11 -22.67
CA GLU A 65 -13.40 0.30 -22.55
C GLU A 65 -12.99 1.13 -23.78
N TRP A 66 -11.97 0.72 -24.54
CA TRP A 66 -11.62 1.28 -25.85
C TRP A 66 -12.64 0.92 -26.94
N GLN A 67 -13.27 -0.24 -26.86
CA GLN A 67 -14.30 -0.67 -27.83
C GLN A 67 -15.69 -0.07 -27.53
N ASP A 68 -15.99 0.18 -26.24
CA ASP A 68 -17.27 0.76 -25.80
C ASP A 68 -17.34 2.29 -25.92
N ALA A 69 -16.20 2.99 -26.09
CA ALA A 69 -16.14 4.42 -26.43
C ALA A 69 -16.33 4.55 -27.94
N GLY A 70 -17.58 4.41 -28.38
CA GLY A 70 -18.04 4.32 -29.74
C GLY A 70 -17.23 5.18 -30.74
N SER A 71 -16.76 4.54 -31.80
CA SER A 71 -16.28 5.21 -33.00
C SER A 71 -17.36 6.15 -33.53
N PRO A 72 -17.09 7.46 -33.71
CA PRO A 72 -17.95 8.26 -34.55
C PRO A 72 -17.76 7.80 -35.99
N ALA A 73 -18.85 7.41 -36.61
CA ALA A 73 -18.89 7.05 -38.01
C ALA A 73 -18.42 8.21 -38.91
N GLY A 74 -17.41 7.94 -39.72
CA GLY A 74 -17.16 8.63 -40.97
C GLY A 74 -16.35 9.92 -40.90
N ALA A 75 -15.03 9.83 -41.16
CA ALA A 75 -14.30 10.79 -42.01
C ALA A 75 -12.94 10.18 -42.40
N SER A 76 -12.77 10.04 -43.71
CA SER A 76 -11.50 9.68 -44.36
C SER A 76 -10.46 10.80 -44.26
N PRO A 77 -9.17 10.54 -44.50
CA PRO A 77 -8.07 11.40 -44.17
C PRO A 77 -7.82 12.50 -45.20
N VAL A 78 -7.64 13.74 -44.75
CA VAL A 78 -7.03 14.79 -45.58
C VAL A 78 -5.92 15.48 -44.77
N ALA A 79 -4.86 15.71 -45.49
CA ALA A 79 -3.54 16.16 -45.07
C ALA A 79 -3.44 17.65 -44.64
N LYS A 80 -2.40 17.90 -43.84
CA LYS A 80 -1.51 19.09 -43.75
C LYS A 80 -2.08 20.51 -43.80
N GLY A 81 -1.70 21.32 -42.81
CA GLY A 81 -1.52 22.77 -43.05
C GLY A 81 -1.56 23.64 -41.80
N SER A 82 -0.39 24.04 -41.35
CA SER A 82 0.04 25.34 -40.82
C SER A 82 -0.85 26.19 -39.90
N ALA A 83 -0.28 26.51 -38.75
CA ALA A 83 -0.15 27.82 -38.07
C ALA A 83 -1.31 28.82 -38.08
N GLY A 84 -1.68 29.27 -36.87
CA GLY A 84 -2.46 30.49 -36.66
C GLY A 84 -2.68 30.81 -35.19
N LYS A 85 -2.10 31.91 -34.73
CA LYS A 85 -2.27 32.58 -33.43
C LYS A 85 -3.66 33.23 -33.31
N GLY A 86 -4.12 33.42 -32.05
CA GLY A 86 -5.15 34.43 -31.74
C GLY A 86 -5.97 34.05 -30.50
N GLU A 87 -5.68 34.59 -29.46
CA GLU A 87 -6.23 35.48 -28.43
C GLU A 87 -7.71 35.33 -28.00
N THR A 88 -7.84 35.29 -26.67
CA THR A 88 -8.78 35.97 -25.74
C THR A 88 -10.27 35.65 -25.78
N GLY A 89 -10.80 35.41 -24.60
CA GLY A 89 -12.18 35.69 -24.27
C GLY A 89 -12.80 34.73 -23.25
N GLY A 90 -12.99 35.25 -22.04
CA GLY A 90 -13.44 34.56 -20.87
C GLY A 90 -14.94 34.28 -20.79
N MET A 91 -15.30 33.73 -19.69
CA MET A 91 -16.51 33.71 -18.87
C MET A 91 -17.11 32.33 -18.63
N ALA A 92 -16.92 31.95 -17.41
CA ALA A 92 -17.86 31.54 -16.33
C ALA A 92 -18.98 30.55 -16.69
N SER A 93 -18.96 29.50 -16.00
CA SER A 93 -19.82 29.00 -14.92
C SER A 93 -20.46 27.64 -15.13
N THR A 94 -20.56 27.02 -14.00
CA THR A 94 -21.51 26.02 -13.50
C THR A 94 -21.20 24.54 -13.74
N GLY A 95 -20.70 23.93 -12.68
CA GLY A 95 -21.23 22.78 -12.01
C GLY A 95 -21.55 21.53 -12.85
N GLY A 96 -20.57 20.71 -13.04
CA GLY A 96 -20.75 19.33 -13.42
C GLY A 96 -19.46 18.60 -13.03
N GLY A 97 -19.49 17.86 -11.91
CA GLY A 97 -18.35 17.05 -11.47
C GLY A 97 -18.00 16.02 -12.54
N SER A 98 -17.13 16.40 -13.45
CA SER A 98 -16.43 15.48 -14.32
C SER A 98 -15.49 14.67 -13.42
N ALA A 99 -15.82 13.40 -13.20
CA ALA A 99 -14.86 12.43 -12.68
C ALA A 99 -13.67 12.46 -13.65
N ALA A 100 -12.61 13.19 -13.28
CA ALA A 100 -11.37 13.20 -14.01
C ALA A 100 -10.93 11.73 -14.15
N PHE A 101 -10.80 11.25 -15.37
CA PHE A 101 -10.13 10.02 -15.71
C PHE A 101 -8.74 10.06 -15.08
N VAL A 102 -8.57 9.33 -13.98
CA VAL A 102 -7.23 9.09 -13.45
C VAL A 102 -6.57 8.13 -14.44
N VAL A 103 -5.78 8.68 -15.35
CA VAL A 103 -4.87 7.88 -16.16
C VAL A 103 -3.97 7.15 -15.16
N SER A 104 -4.06 5.84 -15.11
CA SER A 104 -3.22 5.01 -14.25
C SER A 104 -1.78 5.23 -14.70
N MET A 105 -1.00 5.88 -13.83
CA MET A 105 0.42 6.11 -14.05
C MET A 105 1.15 4.79 -13.98
N LEU A 106 2.08 4.53 -14.90
CA LEU A 106 2.93 3.34 -14.92
C LEU A 106 4.28 3.64 -14.28
N PRO A 107 5.05 2.62 -13.84
CA PRO A 107 6.39 2.83 -13.30
C PRO A 107 7.33 3.63 -14.21
N GLU A 108 7.23 3.45 -15.52
CA GLU A 108 8.00 4.17 -16.54
C GLU A 108 7.62 5.66 -16.70
N ASP A 109 6.46 6.07 -16.22
CA ASP A 109 6.00 7.47 -16.28
C ASP A 109 6.65 8.36 -15.20
N TYR A 110 7.35 7.75 -14.24
CA TYR A 110 8.05 8.50 -13.20
C TYR A 110 9.26 9.24 -13.77
N LYS A 111 9.25 10.57 -13.64
CA LYS A 111 10.35 11.42 -14.07
C LYS A 111 11.55 11.26 -13.15
N ARG A 112 12.75 11.26 -13.73
CA ARG A 112 14.01 11.24 -12.98
C ARG A 112 14.20 12.53 -12.21
N LEU A 113 14.87 12.44 -11.08
CA LEU A 113 15.41 13.61 -10.40
C LEU A 113 16.39 14.36 -11.33
N SER A 114 16.44 15.68 -11.20
CA SER A 114 17.36 16.46 -12.00
C SER A 114 18.82 16.18 -11.61
N PRO A 115 19.76 16.27 -12.57
CA PRO A 115 21.19 16.08 -12.27
C PRO A 115 21.70 17.01 -11.17
N GLU A 116 21.16 18.24 -11.07
CA GLU A 116 21.54 19.22 -10.06
C GLU A 116 21.13 18.78 -8.64
N VAL A 117 20.00 18.08 -8.49
CA VAL A 117 19.57 17.51 -7.22
C VAL A 117 20.50 16.36 -6.83
N ILE A 118 20.74 15.44 -7.76
CA ILE A 118 21.58 14.26 -7.51
C ILE A 118 23.02 14.66 -7.19
N ALA A 119 23.59 15.64 -7.89
CA ALA A 119 24.98 16.09 -7.69
C ALA A 119 25.23 16.67 -6.28
N LYS A 120 24.19 17.12 -5.58
CA LYS A 120 24.30 17.62 -4.19
C LYS A 120 24.35 16.50 -3.16
N ILE A 121 23.87 15.32 -3.49
CA ILE A 121 23.77 14.19 -2.57
C ILE A 121 25.09 13.43 -2.61
N LYS A 122 25.83 13.44 -1.50
CA LYS A 122 27.05 12.67 -1.33
C LYS A 122 26.66 11.26 -0.86
N PRO A 123 27.00 10.18 -1.58
CA PRO A 123 26.82 8.83 -1.10
C PRO A 123 27.57 8.62 0.22
N LEU A 124 27.00 7.83 1.12
CA LEU A 124 27.76 7.40 2.31
C LEU A 124 28.88 6.46 1.89
N THR A 125 30.03 6.61 2.54
CA THR A 125 31.22 5.79 2.32
C THR A 125 31.61 5.08 3.62
N ASP A 126 32.43 4.07 3.53
CA ASP A 126 32.99 3.34 4.67
C ASP A 126 34.39 3.85 5.09
N ASP A 127 34.83 4.96 4.48
CA ASP A 127 36.13 5.60 4.82
C ASP A 127 36.16 5.96 6.33
N PRO A 128 37.00 5.29 7.14
CA PRO A 128 37.12 5.54 8.58
C PRO A 128 37.78 6.89 8.91
N GLU A 129 38.54 7.45 7.99
CA GLU A 129 39.28 8.70 8.18
C GLU A 129 38.51 9.92 7.66
N THR A 130 37.26 9.76 7.31
CA THR A 130 36.45 10.87 6.77
C THR A 130 36.37 12.02 7.76
N THR A 131 36.63 13.23 7.28
CA THR A 131 36.45 14.50 8.03
C THR A 131 35.20 15.26 7.54
N ASP A 132 34.44 14.71 6.58
CA ASP A 132 33.23 15.33 6.06
C ASP A 132 32.14 15.36 7.14
N THR A 133 31.76 16.57 7.55
CA THR A 133 30.79 16.78 8.64
C THR A 133 29.42 16.19 8.34
N GLY A 134 28.99 16.16 7.05
CA GLY A 134 27.75 15.53 6.62
C GLY A 134 27.82 14.02 6.77
N GLN A 135 28.93 13.38 6.37
CA GLN A 135 29.16 11.95 6.57
C GLN A 135 29.13 11.60 8.07
N LEU A 136 29.84 12.36 8.89
CA LEU A 136 29.89 12.12 10.33
C LEU A 136 28.54 12.29 11.01
N ALA A 137 27.78 13.33 10.64
CA ALA A 137 26.43 13.55 11.17
C ALA A 137 25.46 12.41 10.78
N ALA A 138 25.48 11.99 9.51
CA ALA A 138 24.65 10.90 9.02
C ALA A 138 25.01 9.56 9.67
N ARG A 139 26.30 9.24 9.83
CA ARG A 139 26.76 8.02 10.50
C ARG A 139 26.32 7.96 11.96
N ARG A 140 26.45 9.08 12.69
CA ARG A 140 25.96 9.17 14.07
C ARG A 140 24.46 8.92 14.14
N TYR A 141 23.70 9.63 13.31
CA TYR A 141 22.26 9.47 13.25
C TYR A 141 21.83 8.01 13.00
N LEU A 142 22.47 7.34 12.05
CA LEU A 142 22.20 5.93 11.72
C LEU A 142 22.57 5.00 12.88
N ALA A 143 23.73 5.22 13.50
CA ALA A 143 24.17 4.42 14.65
C ALA A 143 23.21 4.55 15.84
N ASP A 144 22.73 5.76 16.15
CA ASP A 144 21.75 5.99 17.20
C ASP A 144 20.39 5.34 16.89
N MET A 145 20.11 5.09 15.62
CA MET A 145 18.91 4.34 15.16
C MET A 145 19.16 2.82 15.07
N GLY A 146 20.34 2.34 15.48
CA GLY A 146 20.70 0.92 15.38
C GLY A 146 20.97 0.42 13.96
N ILE A 147 21.20 1.32 13.00
CA ILE A 147 21.45 0.98 11.59
C ILE A 147 22.96 0.99 11.33
N SER A 148 23.49 -0.13 10.84
CA SER A 148 24.89 -0.24 10.44
C SER A 148 25.20 0.61 9.20
N LEU A 149 26.43 1.09 9.13
CA LEU A 149 26.91 1.82 7.95
C LEU A 149 26.80 0.98 6.68
N LYS A 150 27.03 -0.34 6.80
CA LYS A 150 26.88 -1.29 5.70
C LYS A 150 25.45 -1.28 5.14
N THR A 151 24.46 -1.44 6.00
CA THR A 151 23.03 -1.38 5.58
C THR A 151 22.67 -0.06 4.91
N ALA A 152 23.19 1.06 5.43
CA ALA A 152 22.93 2.37 4.86
C ALA A 152 23.56 2.54 3.46
N ILE A 153 24.79 2.06 3.27
CA ILE A 153 25.48 2.07 1.95
C ILE A 153 24.73 1.16 0.96
N ASP A 154 24.39 -0.05 1.36
CA ASP A 154 23.62 -1.00 0.55
C ASP A 154 22.22 -0.45 0.19
N ALA A 155 21.65 0.41 1.04
CA ALA A 155 20.41 1.14 0.80
C ALA A 155 20.60 2.42 -0.03
N ARG A 156 21.82 2.72 -0.48
CA ARG A 156 22.17 3.93 -1.25
C ARG A 156 21.76 5.22 -0.53
N ILE A 157 21.90 5.25 0.78
CA ILE A 157 21.67 6.44 1.57
C ILE A 157 22.76 7.47 1.29
N GLY A 158 22.37 8.73 1.18
CA GLY A 158 23.31 9.84 1.01
C GLY A 158 23.20 10.86 2.14
N CYS A 159 24.11 11.86 2.09
CA CYS A 159 24.09 13.01 2.98
C CYS A 159 24.34 14.31 2.22
N LEU A 160 23.85 15.41 2.77
CA LEU A 160 24.04 16.76 2.23
C LEU A 160 23.63 17.81 3.28
N VAL A 161 24.01 19.07 3.02
CA VAL A 161 23.40 20.22 3.69
C VAL A 161 22.18 20.66 2.88
N HIS A 162 21.01 20.60 3.49
CA HIS A 162 19.76 20.91 2.79
C HIS A 162 18.81 21.74 3.65
N ARG A 163 17.95 22.52 2.97
CA ARG A 163 16.92 23.32 3.63
C ARG A 163 15.73 22.45 3.95
N CYS A 164 15.47 22.25 5.24
CA CYS A 164 14.30 21.52 5.71
C CYS A 164 13.31 22.43 6.46
N PHE A 165 12.05 22.00 6.49
CA PHE A 165 10.96 22.70 7.13
C PHE A 165 10.51 21.92 8.36
N GLY A 166 10.20 22.62 9.47
CA GLY A 166 9.73 22.01 10.70
C GLY A 166 8.38 21.31 10.50
N GLY A 167 8.23 20.12 11.09
CA GLY A 167 6.95 19.43 11.19
C GLY A 167 5.95 20.23 12.06
N LYS A 168 4.66 19.89 11.98
CA LYS A 168 3.51 20.58 12.59
C LYS A 168 3.47 20.58 14.12
N ASP A 169 4.55 20.25 14.81
CA ASP A 169 4.60 20.14 16.29
C ASP A 169 4.76 21.45 17.05
N SER A 170 4.76 22.61 16.38
CA SER A 170 4.60 23.88 17.08
C SER A 170 3.12 24.03 17.48
N LYS A 171 2.81 23.78 18.75
CA LYS A 171 1.48 23.92 19.37
C LYS A 171 0.90 25.34 19.29
N ASP A 172 1.68 26.31 18.83
CA ASP A 172 1.27 27.70 18.66
C ASP A 172 1.05 28.03 17.18
N GLY A 173 -0.21 27.94 16.77
CA GLY A 173 -0.68 28.17 15.39
C GLY A 173 -0.43 29.56 14.79
N LYS A 174 0.51 30.37 15.34
CA LYS A 174 0.81 31.73 14.88
C LYS A 174 2.03 31.90 13.98
N ASP A 175 2.93 30.91 13.89
CA ASP A 175 4.19 31.06 13.14
C ASP A 175 4.20 30.53 11.69
N LYS A 176 3.03 30.32 11.11
CA LYS A 176 2.91 29.77 9.73
C LYS A 176 3.42 30.70 8.60
N LYS A 177 3.79 31.94 8.88
CA LYS A 177 4.17 32.92 7.83
C LYS A 177 5.67 33.22 7.72
N ASN A 178 6.51 32.81 8.69
CA ASN A 178 7.93 33.15 8.73
C ASN A 178 8.89 31.97 8.88
N ALA A 179 8.47 30.72 8.67
CA ALA A 179 9.39 29.58 8.64
C ALA A 179 10.16 29.56 7.32
N ALA A 180 11.08 30.52 7.14
CA ALA A 180 12.18 30.34 6.22
C ALA A 180 12.89 29.06 6.64
N GLY A 181 12.79 27.99 5.84
CA GLY A 181 13.43 26.71 6.17
C GLY A 181 14.89 26.92 6.51
N MET A 182 15.38 26.27 7.56
CA MET A 182 16.76 26.34 7.99
C MET A 182 17.59 25.29 7.27
N MET A 183 18.89 25.57 7.14
CA MET A 183 19.88 24.61 6.58
C MET A 183 20.30 23.63 7.68
N TYR A 184 20.24 22.35 7.37
CA TYR A 184 20.60 21.27 8.28
C TYR A 184 21.54 20.28 7.59
N GLN A 185 22.35 19.59 8.38
CA GLN A 185 22.93 18.32 7.92
C GLN A 185 21.77 17.33 7.76
N CYS A 186 21.65 16.73 6.60
CA CYS A 186 20.55 15.83 6.27
C CYS A 186 21.05 14.49 5.78
N ILE A 187 20.30 13.46 6.16
CA ILE A 187 20.30 12.17 5.48
C ILE A 187 19.34 12.23 4.29
N ALA A 188 19.73 11.63 3.16
CA ALA A 188 18.94 11.58 1.94
C ALA A 188 18.49 10.14 1.65
N TYR A 189 17.19 9.92 1.64
CA TYR A 189 16.54 8.67 1.24
C TYR A 189 16.17 8.77 -0.23
N VAL A 190 17.09 8.35 -1.11
CA VAL A 190 16.87 8.37 -2.55
C VAL A 190 16.03 7.17 -2.95
N ASN A 191 14.92 7.40 -3.65
CA ASN A 191 14.05 6.35 -4.15
C ASN A 191 14.28 6.10 -5.63
N TYR A 192 14.29 4.84 -6.01
CA TYR A 192 14.61 4.38 -7.36
C TYR A 192 13.44 3.61 -7.97
N ILE A 193 13.33 3.67 -9.30
CA ILE A 193 12.51 2.79 -10.12
C ILE A 193 13.37 2.36 -11.31
N ASN A 194 13.52 1.05 -11.51
CA ASN A 194 14.40 0.48 -12.54
C ASN A 194 15.83 1.06 -12.48
N GLY A 195 16.36 1.23 -11.26
CA GLY A 195 17.68 1.80 -11.01
C GLY A 195 17.79 3.31 -11.24
N GLN A 196 16.71 4.01 -11.63
CA GLN A 196 16.73 5.46 -11.87
C GLN A 196 16.21 6.22 -10.66
N PRO A 197 16.91 7.25 -10.16
CA PRO A 197 16.47 8.06 -9.04
C PRO A 197 15.27 8.92 -9.44
N VAL A 198 14.15 8.76 -8.76
CA VAL A 198 12.86 9.41 -9.13
C VAL A 198 12.31 10.30 -8.02
N ASN A 199 12.74 10.10 -6.79
CA ASN A 199 12.31 10.85 -5.63
C ASN A 199 13.39 10.83 -4.56
N VAL A 200 13.48 11.88 -3.74
CA VAL A 200 14.33 11.88 -2.55
C VAL A 200 13.65 12.61 -1.41
N LYS A 201 13.71 12.01 -0.22
CA LYS A 201 13.33 12.65 1.04
C LYS A 201 14.58 12.95 1.85
N TYR A 202 14.58 14.14 2.45
CA TYR A 202 15.66 14.60 3.31
C TYR A 202 15.15 14.68 4.75
N ARG A 203 15.93 14.16 5.67
CA ARG A 203 15.67 14.28 7.10
C ARG A 203 16.86 14.91 7.76
N SER A 204 16.63 15.91 8.63
CA SER A 204 17.69 16.45 9.46
C SER A 204 18.29 15.36 10.34
N CYS A 205 19.61 15.28 10.35
CA CYS A 205 20.40 14.47 11.27
C CYS A 205 21.22 15.34 12.24
N ASP A 206 20.88 16.64 12.39
CA ASP A 206 21.49 17.50 13.37
C ASP A 206 20.98 17.13 14.78
N ALA A 207 21.94 16.78 15.64
CA ALA A 207 21.68 16.44 17.03
C ALA A 207 21.27 17.67 17.84
N THR A 208 20.31 17.49 18.75
CA THR A 208 19.87 18.47 19.74
C THR A 208 19.99 17.90 21.14
N ALA A 209 19.78 18.73 22.15
CA ALA A 209 19.79 18.26 23.55
C ALA A 209 18.75 17.18 23.86
N SER A 210 17.67 17.11 23.04
CA SER A 210 16.55 16.17 23.23
C SER A 210 16.44 15.11 22.11
N GLY A 211 17.49 14.88 21.33
CA GLY A 211 17.51 13.96 20.21
C GLY A 211 17.88 14.66 18.90
N TYR A 212 17.11 14.45 17.85
CA TYR A 212 17.37 15.03 16.53
C TYR A 212 16.28 16.04 16.14
N THR A 213 16.67 17.03 15.31
CA THR A 213 15.73 18.03 14.79
C THR A 213 14.70 17.35 13.89
N LYS A 214 13.41 17.52 14.21
CA LYS A 214 12.30 16.91 13.45
C LYS A 214 11.93 17.76 12.23
N CYS A 215 12.84 17.91 11.30
CA CYS A 215 12.66 18.63 10.05
C CYS A 215 12.84 17.73 8.84
N TRP A 216 12.09 17.99 7.80
CA TRP A 216 12.18 17.22 6.57
C TRP A 216 11.89 18.08 5.33
N SER A 217 12.31 17.60 4.18
CA SER A 217 12.00 18.14 2.86
C SER A 217 11.96 17.01 1.84
N GLN A 218 11.50 17.30 0.62
CA GLN A 218 11.38 16.31 -0.44
C GLN A 218 11.52 16.97 -1.80
N ASP A 219 12.24 16.31 -2.70
CA ASP A 219 12.22 16.57 -4.13
C ASP A 219 11.55 15.41 -4.86
N SER A 220 10.43 15.68 -5.52
CA SER A 220 9.67 14.69 -6.29
C SER A 220 9.12 15.34 -7.55
N PRO A 221 9.70 15.07 -8.74
CA PRO A 221 9.23 15.63 -10.00
C PRO A 221 7.92 15.01 -10.48
N THR A 222 7.46 13.95 -9.83
CA THR A 222 6.23 13.23 -10.18
C THR A 222 5.32 13.07 -8.96
N THR A 223 4.02 13.28 -9.16
CA THR A 223 2.98 13.08 -8.14
C THR A 223 1.91 12.14 -8.72
N PRO A 224 1.47 11.14 -7.94
CA PRO A 224 1.87 10.79 -6.57
C PRO A 224 3.30 10.25 -6.49
N CYS A 225 3.92 10.38 -5.31
CA CYS A 225 5.23 9.79 -5.06
C CYS A 225 5.15 8.25 -5.08
N PRO A 226 6.19 7.55 -5.55
CA PRO A 226 6.24 6.09 -5.48
C PRO A 226 6.48 5.61 -4.04
N PRO A 227 6.09 4.36 -3.70
CA PRO A 227 6.50 3.73 -2.45
C PRO A 227 8.03 3.74 -2.34
N TYR A 228 8.56 4.10 -1.17
CA TYR A 228 10.01 4.10 -0.98
C TYR A 228 10.57 2.67 -1.05
N ASN A 229 11.72 2.55 -1.70
CA ASN A 229 12.43 1.29 -1.92
C ASN A 229 11.65 0.26 -2.78
N ILE A 230 10.69 0.69 -3.58
CA ILE A 230 9.91 -0.23 -4.44
C ILE A 230 10.80 -1.02 -5.42
N ASP A 231 11.94 -0.48 -5.79
CA ASP A 231 12.91 -1.11 -6.68
C ASP A 231 13.57 -2.37 -6.08
N CYS A 232 13.40 -2.62 -4.77
CA CYS A 232 13.94 -3.81 -4.11
C CYS A 232 13.37 -5.12 -4.67
N ILE A 233 12.17 -5.10 -5.26
CA ILE A 233 11.54 -6.27 -5.87
C ILE A 233 11.89 -6.44 -7.36
N ASN A 234 12.52 -5.44 -7.98
CA ASN A 234 12.81 -5.42 -9.41
C ASN A 234 13.65 -6.62 -9.89
N PRO A 235 14.66 -7.11 -9.16
CA PRO A 235 15.40 -8.30 -9.58
C PRO A 235 14.52 -9.53 -9.75
N LEU A 236 13.53 -9.75 -8.87
CA LEU A 236 12.59 -10.88 -8.97
C LEU A 236 11.61 -10.67 -10.14
N LEU A 237 11.20 -9.43 -10.40
CA LEU A 237 10.34 -9.12 -11.54
C LEU A 237 11.05 -9.39 -12.87
N ILE A 238 12.34 -9.03 -12.99
CA ILE A 238 13.16 -9.30 -14.18
C ILE A 238 13.36 -10.80 -14.38
N ALA A 239 13.55 -11.55 -13.29
CA ALA A 239 13.68 -13.02 -13.33
C ALA A 239 12.33 -13.74 -13.51
N GLU A 240 11.22 -13.00 -13.67
CA GLU A 240 9.86 -13.54 -13.74
C GLU A 240 9.45 -14.38 -12.51
N GLU A 241 10.12 -14.20 -11.40
CA GLU A 241 9.83 -14.88 -10.14
C GLU A 241 8.71 -14.18 -9.35
N ASN A 242 7.98 -14.94 -8.54
CA ASN A 242 7.07 -14.38 -7.56
C ASN A 242 7.85 -13.81 -6.38
N ILE A 243 7.29 -12.77 -5.78
CA ILE A 243 7.84 -12.15 -4.56
C ILE A 243 7.28 -12.94 -3.37
N PRO A 244 8.09 -13.75 -2.66
CA PRO A 244 7.58 -14.64 -1.64
C PRO A 244 6.94 -13.87 -0.48
N ARG A 245 7.59 -12.80 -0.05
CA ARG A 245 7.09 -11.94 1.04
C ARG A 245 7.56 -10.50 0.82
N LEU A 246 6.64 -9.55 0.93
CA LEU A 246 6.92 -8.11 0.92
C LEU A 246 6.46 -7.51 2.26
N ILE A 247 7.29 -6.68 2.87
CA ILE A 247 6.93 -5.95 4.09
C ILE A 247 6.63 -4.51 3.72
N VAL A 248 5.51 -3.97 4.23
CA VAL A 248 5.10 -2.57 4.04
C VAL A 248 5.11 -1.87 5.38
N THR A 249 5.84 -0.74 5.45
CA THR A 249 5.98 0.10 6.65
C THR A 249 5.43 1.50 6.43
N GLU A 250 5.42 2.32 7.49
CA GLU A 250 5.00 3.72 7.39
C GLU A 250 6.09 4.64 6.84
N GLY A 251 7.35 4.45 7.23
CA GLY A 251 8.44 5.37 6.94
C GLY A 251 9.73 4.74 6.39
N GLU A 252 10.59 5.61 5.85
CA GLU A 252 11.87 5.22 5.26
C GLU A 252 12.83 4.64 6.30
N ARG A 253 12.76 5.12 7.55
CA ARG A 253 13.57 4.62 8.66
C ARG A 253 13.23 3.17 8.99
N ASP A 254 11.95 2.83 8.97
CA ASP A 254 11.48 1.47 9.25
C ASP A 254 11.94 0.49 8.15
N VAL A 255 12.02 0.97 6.89
CA VAL A 255 12.61 0.19 5.81
C VAL A 255 14.08 -0.14 6.12
N LEU A 256 14.88 0.83 6.58
CA LEU A 256 16.28 0.56 6.95
C LEU A 256 16.37 -0.40 8.14
N THR A 257 15.51 -0.24 9.14
CA THR A 257 15.41 -1.13 10.31
C THR A 257 15.20 -2.59 9.89
N LEU A 258 14.26 -2.83 8.99
CA LEU A 258 13.98 -4.18 8.52
C LEU A 258 15.09 -4.72 7.61
N ARG A 259 15.74 -3.87 6.84
CA ARG A 259 16.96 -4.26 6.09
C ARG A 259 18.10 -4.62 7.01
N GLU A 260 18.31 -3.89 8.12
CA GLU A 260 19.27 -4.24 9.17
C GLU A 260 18.98 -5.60 9.79
N ALA A 261 17.70 -5.93 9.98
CA ALA A 261 17.26 -7.24 10.44
C ALA A 261 17.38 -8.36 9.38
N GLY A 262 17.78 -8.03 8.13
CA GLY A 262 18.05 -9.00 7.06
C GLY A 262 16.89 -9.20 6.08
N TYR A 263 15.85 -8.37 6.09
CA TYR A 263 14.75 -8.46 5.14
C TYR A 263 15.03 -7.66 3.86
N PRO A 264 15.17 -8.31 2.68
CA PRO A 264 15.52 -7.61 1.45
C PRO A 264 14.33 -6.88 0.81
N TYR A 265 13.12 -7.42 0.94
CA TYR A 265 11.92 -6.93 0.25
C TYR A 265 11.05 -6.15 1.23
N VAL A 266 11.39 -4.87 1.39
CA VAL A 266 10.72 -3.94 2.30
C VAL A 266 10.47 -2.63 1.59
N ILE A 267 9.24 -2.09 1.69
CA ILE A 267 8.87 -0.78 1.15
C ILE A 267 8.17 0.05 2.22
N SER A 268 8.14 1.36 2.06
CA SER A 268 7.24 2.19 2.85
C SER A 268 6.22 2.92 2.00
N VAL A 269 5.10 3.31 2.64
CA VAL A 269 4.08 4.11 1.99
C VAL A 269 4.65 5.46 1.52
N PRO A 270 4.14 6.04 0.41
CA PRO A 270 4.76 7.21 -0.22
C PRO A 270 4.87 8.44 0.66
N ASN A 271 3.83 8.78 1.43
CA ASN A 271 3.73 10.04 2.18
C ASN A 271 3.20 9.84 3.61
N GLY A 272 3.43 8.67 4.22
CA GLY A 272 2.96 8.34 5.57
C GLY A 272 1.44 8.13 5.64
N ALA A 273 0.92 8.03 6.89
CA ALA A 273 -0.44 7.60 7.18
C ALA A 273 -1.56 8.50 6.59
N ALA A 274 -1.28 9.75 6.27
CA ALA A 274 -2.28 10.73 5.81
C ALA A 274 -2.50 10.73 4.28
N SER A 275 -1.75 9.93 3.51
CA SER A 275 -1.83 9.92 2.05
C SER A 275 -2.94 9.02 1.53
N ASP A 276 -3.48 9.37 0.35
CA ASP A 276 -4.32 8.47 -0.43
C ASP A 276 -3.44 7.34 -0.98
N LEU A 277 -3.44 6.21 -0.28
CA LEU A 277 -2.60 5.06 -0.57
C LEU A 277 -2.84 4.50 -1.96
N SER A 278 -4.10 4.54 -2.43
CA SER A 278 -4.47 3.98 -3.73
C SER A 278 -3.68 4.61 -4.87
N LYS A 279 -3.47 5.93 -4.82
CA LYS A 279 -2.73 6.65 -5.86
C LYS A 279 -1.24 6.31 -5.90
N GLY A 280 -0.62 6.09 -4.73
CA GLY A 280 0.80 5.77 -4.65
C GLY A 280 1.13 4.33 -5.07
N PHE A 281 0.21 3.39 -4.83
CA PHE A 281 0.42 1.98 -5.15
C PHE A 281 -0.13 1.55 -6.51
N GLU A 282 -1.06 2.30 -7.10
CA GLU A 282 -1.76 1.87 -8.33
C GLU A 282 -0.80 1.70 -9.52
N ALA A 283 0.20 2.58 -9.66
CA ALA A 283 1.22 2.47 -10.69
C ALA A 283 2.02 1.15 -10.60
N PHE A 284 2.15 0.61 -9.40
CA PHE A 284 2.91 -0.61 -9.11
C PHE A 284 2.03 -1.85 -8.94
N ARG A 285 0.74 -1.75 -9.20
CA ARG A 285 -0.20 -2.86 -9.03
C ARG A 285 0.25 -4.14 -9.73
N PRO A 286 0.74 -4.12 -10.99
CA PRO A 286 1.23 -5.32 -11.66
C PRO A 286 2.42 -5.97 -10.94
N TRP A 287 3.27 -5.17 -10.26
CA TRP A 287 4.39 -5.67 -9.46
C TRP A 287 3.90 -6.29 -8.16
N LEU A 288 2.98 -5.61 -7.48
CA LEU A 288 2.43 -6.00 -6.18
C LEU A 288 1.49 -7.22 -6.27
N ASP A 289 0.86 -7.46 -7.42
CA ASP A 289 0.02 -8.64 -7.64
C ASP A 289 0.84 -9.94 -7.68
N ARG A 290 2.16 -9.86 -7.87
CA ARG A 290 3.09 -11.00 -7.80
C ARG A 290 3.56 -11.32 -6.38
N VAL A 291 3.19 -10.52 -5.40
CA VAL A 291 3.51 -10.76 -3.98
C VAL A 291 2.62 -11.85 -3.43
N GLN A 292 3.23 -12.90 -2.85
CA GLN A 292 2.51 -14.02 -2.25
C GLN A 292 2.01 -13.69 -0.85
N GLU A 293 2.89 -13.19 0.02
CA GLU A 293 2.58 -12.74 1.37
C GLU A 293 2.93 -11.26 1.54
N LEU A 294 2.01 -10.49 2.10
CA LEU A 294 2.22 -9.09 2.41
C LEU A 294 2.15 -8.87 3.92
N VAL A 295 3.27 -8.49 4.52
CA VAL A 295 3.33 -8.16 5.94
C VAL A 295 3.18 -6.66 6.12
N ILE A 296 2.19 -6.24 6.88
CA ILE A 296 1.98 -4.83 7.24
C ILE A 296 2.57 -4.59 8.62
N CYS A 297 3.63 -3.79 8.67
CA CYS A 297 4.32 -3.36 9.88
C CYS A 297 4.10 -1.86 10.08
N GLY A 298 3.01 -1.50 10.71
CA GLY A 298 2.62 -0.11 10.97
C GLY A 298 2.94 0.34 12.38
N ASP A 299 2.93 1.66 12.59
CA ASP A 299 3.10 2.28 13.90
C ASP A 299 1.96 1.91 14.87
N SER A 300 2.26 1.88 16.15
CA SER A 300 1.28 1.57 17.21
C SER A 300 0.35 2.74 17.54
N ASP A 301 0.62 3.95 17.06
CA ASP A 301 -0.21 5.14 17.29
C ASP A 301 -1.50 5.14 16.42
N LEU A 302 -2.38 6.12 16.68
CA LEU A 302 -3.67 6.18 15.98
C LEU A 302 -3.54 6.37 14.46
N PRO A 303 -2.67 7.27 13.94
CA PRO A 303 -2.41 7.36 12.50
C PRO A 303 -1.91 6.04 11.90
N GLY A 304 -0.93 5.38 12.56
CA GLY A 304 -0.40 4.09 12.09
C GLY A 304 -1.46 3.00 12.05
N ARG A 305 -2.32 2.87 13.07
CA ARG A 305 -3.44 1.93 13.05
C ARG A 305 -4.44 2.20 11.93
N THR A 306 -4.68 3.48 11.61
CA THR A 306 -5.52 3.88 10.48
C THR A 306 -4.89 3.48 9.15
N LEU A 307 -3.58 3.70 8.99
CA LEU A 307 -2.81 3.25 7.84
C LEU A 307 -2.88 1.73 7.66
N VAL A 308 -2.67 0.96 8.73
CA VAL A 308 -2.77 -0.51 8.73
C VAL A 308 -4.14 -0.96 8.21
N LYS A 309 -5.21 -0.29 8.65
CA LYS A 309 -6.56 -0.59 8.16
C LYS A 309 -6.70 -0.30 6.65
N HIS A 310 -6.24 0.86 6.19
CA HIS A 310 -6.32 1.23 4.78
C HIS A 310 -5.50 0.28 3.88
N LEU A 311 -4.30 -0.15 4.34
CA LEU A 311 -3.50 -1.13 3.64
C LEU A 311 -4.20 -2.50 3.58
N ALA A 312 -4.82 -2.92 4.69
CA ALA A 312 -5.61 -4.14 4.73
C ALA A 312 -6.78 -4.11 3.74
N ASP A 313 -7.52 -2.99 3.71
CA ASP A 313 -8.63 -2.80 2.79
C ASP A 313 -8.15 -2.78 1.31
N TYR A 314 -6.97 -2.21 1.05
CA TYR A 314 -6.39 -2.13 -0.30
C TYR A 314 -5.85 -3.47 -0.81
N PHE A 315 -5.10 -4.20 0.04
CA PHE A 315 -4.42 -5.44 -0.36
C PHE A 315 -5.24 -6.71 -0.11
N GLY A 316 -6.26 -6.63 0.74
CA GLY A 316 -7.19 -7.73 1.01
C GLY A 316 -6.64 -8.84 1.91
N THR A 317 -7.12 -10.07 1.70
CA THR A 317 -6.92 -11.21 2.61
C THR A 317 -5.50 -11.79 2.67
N ARG A 318 -4.59 -11.38 1.79
CA ARG A 318 -3.18 -11.83 1.79
C ARG A 318 -2.31 -11.09 2.80
N CYS A 319 -2.89 -10.18 3.60
CA CYS A 319 -2.16 -9.38 4.57
C CYS A 319 -1.95 -10.13 5.88
N LEU A 320 -0.70 -10.10 6.35
CA LEU A 320 -0.29 -10.47 7.68
C LEU A 320 0.04 -9.19 8.47
N PHE A 321 -0.19 -9.21 9.77
CA PHE A 321 -0.03 -8.04 10.62
C PHE A 321 0.95 -8.32 11.75
N THR A 322 1.80 -7.36 12.04
CA THR A 322 2.71 -7.41 13.19
C THR A 322 2.06 -6.80 14.43
N VAL A 323 2.51 -7.26 15.58
CA VAL A 323 2.17 -6.66 16.88
C VAL A 323 3.48 -6.19 17.52
N LEU A 324 3.59 -4.89 17.79
CA LEU A 324 4.76 -4.30 18.43
C LEU A 324 4.69 -4.48 19.96
N PRO A 325 5.83 -4.67 20.64
CA PRO A 325 5.90 -4.70 22.11
C PRO A 325 5.38 -3.40 22.73
N GLY A 326 4.81 -3.51 23.93
CA GLY A 326 4.37 -2.34 24.68
C GLY A 326 5.52 -1.36 24.94
N GLY A 327 5.28 -0.08 24.71
CA GLY A 327 6.29 0.98 24.83
C GLY A 327 7.03 1.34 23.55
N CYS A 328 6.96 0.50 22.49
CA CYS A 328 7.51 0.82 21.18
C CYS A 328 6.43 1.43 20.28
N LYS A 329 6.76 2.57 19.69
CA LYS A 329 5.87 3.24 18.73
C LYS A 329 5.94 2.57 17.35
N ASP A 330 7.13 2.30 16.88
CA ASP A 330 7.44 1.76 15.56
C ASP A 330 8.47 0.62 15.64
N ILE A 331 8.74 -0.03 14.53
CA ILE A 331 9.70 -1.14 14.47
C ILE A 331 11.14 -0.66 14.67
N SER A 332 11.41 0.62 14.44
CA SER A 332 12.72 1.22 14.69
C SER A 332 12.99 1.34 16.18
N ASP A 333 11.97 1.66 16.98
CA ASP A 333 12.07 1.65 18.46
C ASP A 333 12.39 0.23 18.95
N VAL A 334 11.83 -0.81 18.33
CA VAL A 334 12.13 -2.21 18.68
C VAL A 334 13.59 -2.54 18.38
N LEU A 335 14.13 -2.14 17.23
CA LEU A 335 15.53 -2.38 16.89
C LEU A 335 16.46 -1.75 17.92
N VAL A 336 16.20 -0.51 18.30
CA VAL A 336 17.03 0.23 19.27
C VAL A 336 16.93 -0.39 20.68
N ALA A 337 15.73 -0.80 21.10
CA ALA A 337 15.50 -1.30 22.46
C ALA A 337 15.90 -2.77 22.65
N TYR A 338 15.69 -3.62 21.63
CA TYR A 338 15.76 -5.06 21.76
C TYR A 338 16.67 -5.75 20.72
N GLY A 339 17.11 -5.02 19.69
CA GLY A 339 18.00 -5.56 18.65
C GLY A 339 17.26 -6.29 17.51
N ALA A 340 18.05 -6.72 16.53
CA ALA A 340 17.54 -7.29 15.28
C ALA A 340 16.87 -8.66 15.44
N ASP A 341 17.22 -9.44 16.46
CA ASP A 341 16.61 -10.75 16.71
C ASP A 341 15.12 -10.61 17.04
N VAL A 342 14.76 -9.65 17.91
CA VAL A 342 13.37 -9.39 18.27
C VAL A 342 12.59 -8.83 17.09
N VAL A 343 13.22 -8.00 16.25
CA VAL A 343 12.62 -7.54 14.97
C VAL A 343 12.28 -8.76 14.11
N ARG A 344 13.20 -9.73 13.97
CA ARG A 344 12.94 -10.96 13.20
C ARG A 344 11.82 -11.79 13.77
N GLU A 345 11.73 -11.92 15.10
CA GLU A 345 10.65 -12.61 15.79
C GLU A 345 9.29 -11.99 15.50
N ILE A 346 9.18 -10.65 15.59
CA ILE A 346 7.94 -9.91 15.30
C ILE A 346 7.48 -10.14 13.87
N ILE A 347 8.38 -10.03 12.90
CA ILE A 347 8.04 -10.26 11.48
C ILE A 347 7.70 -11.73 11.23
N GLY A 348 8.41 -12.65 11.89
CA GLY A 348 8.15 -14.11 11.77
C GLY A 348 6.81 -14.53 12.39
N SER A 349 6.35 -13.81 13.42
CA SER A 349 5.06 -14.06 14.09
C SER A 349 3.88 -13.31 13.48
N ALA A 350 4.09 -12.56 12.37
CA ALA A 350 3.03 -11.86 11.70
C ALA A 350 1.89 -12.81 11.28
N CYS A 351 0.67 -12.47 11.63
CA CYS A 351 -0.50 -13.33 11.41
C CYS A 351 -1.65 -12.55 10.74
N PRO A 352 -2.61 -13.25 10.11
CA PRO A 352 -3.80 -12.63 9.58
C PRO A 352 -4.55 -11.87 10.67
N ARG A 353 -5.18 -10.75 10.30
CA ARG A 353 -6.03 -10.01 11.25
C ARG A 353 -7.20 -10.90 11.62
N ARG A 354 -7.35 -11.18 12.90
CA ARG A 354 -8.57 -11.80 13.39
C ARG A 354 -9.71 -10.78 13.22
N THR A 355 -10.62 -11.05 12.32
CA THR A 355 -11.96 -10.47 12.41
C THR A 355 -12.60 -11.21 13.57
N SER A 356 -13.06 -10.50 14.58
CA SER A 356 -13.68 -11.06 15.80
C SER A 356 -14.80 -12.07 15.50
N ASP A 357 -15.31 -12.06 14.29
CA ASP A 357 -16.46 -12.81 13.85
C ASP A 357 -16.13 -14.03 12.96
N ILE A 358 -14.85 -14.20 12.54
CA ILE A 358 -14.39 -15.36 11.77
C ILE A 358 -13.51 -16.22 12.66
N ILE A 359 -14.06 -17.35 13.11
CA ILE A 359 -13.38 -18.36 13.89
C ILE A 359 -13.02 -19.51 12.95
N THR A 360 -11.74 -19.90 12.91
CA THR A 360 -11.31 -21.02 12.08
C THR A 360 -11.82 -22.35 12.64
N VAL A 361 -12.00 -23.34 11.77
CA VAL A 361 -12.41 -24.69 12.18
C VAL A 361 -11.44 -25.28 13.20
N SER A 362 -10.12 -25.00 13.06
CA SER A 362 -9.10 -25.49 14.01
C SER A 362 -9.23 -24.85 15.40
N GLU A 363 -9.67 -23.60 15.51
CA GLU A 363 -9.90 -22.92 16.80
C GLU A 363 -11.13 -23.46 17.54
N ARG A 364 -12.04 -24.13 16.82
CA ARG A 364 -13.22 -24.79 17.35
C ARG A 364 -13.13 -26.32 17.26
N ALA A 365 -11.96 -26.88 16.98
CA ALA A 365 -11.80 -28.30 16.77
C ALA A 365 -12.31 -29.12 17.97
N ASP A 366 -11.95 -28.72 19.19
CA ASP A 366 -12.40 -29.41 20.42
C ASP A 366 -13.91 -29.33 20.62
N GLU A 367 -14.51 -28.14 20.31
CA GLU A 367 -15.95 -27.93 20.39
C GLU A 367 -16.69 -28.77 19.34
N ILE A 368 -16.18 -28.80 18.12
CA ILE A 368 -16.69 -29.64 17.03
C ILE A 368 -16.58 -31.10 17.38
N MET A 369 -15.44 -31.56 17.92
CA MET A 369 -15.25 -32.94 18.35
C MET A 369 -16.17 -33.29 19.52
N ASN A 370 -16.41 -32.39 20.46
CA ASN A 370 -17.38 -32.59 21.53
C ASN A 370 -18.79 -32.79 20.99
N VAL A 371 -19.21 -31.96 20.00
CA VAL A 371 -20.52 -32.10 19.34
C VAL A 371 -20.59 -33.45 18.60
N LEU A 372 -19.56 -33.84 17.85
CA LEU A 372 -19.52 -35.11 17.11
C LEU A 372 -19.54 -36.33 18.04
N ASN A 373 -18.95 -36.20 19.24
CA ASN A 373 -18.94 -37.27 20.27
C ASN A 373 -20.21 -37.28 21.14
N GLY A 374 -21.19 -36.42 20.87
CA GLY A 374 -22.43 -36.29 21.65
C GLY A 374 -22.25 -35.57 22.99
N ASN A 375 -21.10 -34.95 23.24
CA ASN A 375 -20.80 -34.20 24.46
C ASN A 375 -21.15 -32.72 24.27
N TYR A 376 -22.41 -32.41 24.03
CA TYR A 376 -22.88 -31.02 23.88
C TYR A 376 -24.03 -30.77 24.84
N ASP A 377 -24.15 -29.54 25.27
CA ASP A 377 -25.24 -29.08 26.13
C ASP A 377 -26.55 -29.05 25.33
N HIS A 378 -27.51 -29.86 25.73
CA HIS A 378 -28.79 -30.06 25.03
C HIS A 378 -29.72 -28.81 25.11
N GLY A 379 -29.29 -27.70 25.70
CA GLY A 379 -30.08 -26.49 25.84
C GLY A 379 -31.20 -26.66 26.91
N TYR A 380 -32.02 -25.63 27.02
CA TYR A 380 -33.16 -25.67 27.96
C TYR A 380 -34.39 -26.28 27.32
N ASP A 381 -35.02 -27.22 28.04
CA ASP A 381 -36.32 -27.71 27.67
C ASP A 381 -37.34 -26.57 27.83
N VAL A 382 -37.91 -26.11 26.75
CA VAL A 382 -38.94 -25.03 26.73
C VAL A 382 -40.33 -25.53 27.07
N GLY A 383 -40.44 -26.84 27.42
CA GLY A 383 -41.73 -27.45 27.88
C GLY A 383 -42.77 -27.68 26.77
N TYR A 384 -42.40 -27.51 25.50
CA TYR A 384 -43.24 -27.85 24.35
C TYR A 384 -42.70 -29.12 23.67
N GLY A 385 -43.35 -30.26 23.90
CA GLY A 385 -42.92 -31.57 23.42
C GLY A 385 -42.53 -31.64 21.94
N PRO A 386 -43.19 -30.96 20.99
CA PRO A 386 -42.75 -30.95 19.58
C PRO A 386 -41.51 -30.13 19.28
N LEU A 387 -41.05 -29.27 20.21
CA LEU A 387 -39.86 -28.41 20.06
C LEU A 387 -38.65 -28.95 20.81
N THR A 388 -38.81 -30.06 21.49
CA THR A 388 -37.73 -30.77 22.23
C THR A 388 -36.98 -31.76 21.36
N ASP A 389 -37.26 -31.86 20.08
CA ASP A 389 -36.51 -32.73 19.18
C ASP A 389 -35.12 -32.15 18.88
N PRO A 390 -34.01 -32.93 18.92
CA PRO A 390 -32.63 -32.43 18.87
C PRO A 390 -32.25 -31.54 17.70
N ILE A 391 -33.05 -31.55 16.64
CA ILE A 391 -32.83 -30.73 15.43
C ILE A 391 -33.14 -29.23 15.64
N SER A 392 -33.94 -28.92 16.67
CA SER A 392 -34.42 -27.54 16.91
C SER A 392 -33.46 -26.65 17.65
N TYR A 393 -32.39 -27.20 18.26
CA TYR A 393 -31.55 -26.45 19.21
C TYR A 393 -30.36 -25.73 18.59
N THR A 394 -29.96 -26.08 17.38
CA THR A 394 -28.83 -25.45 16.72
C THR A 394 -29.09 -24.03 16.24
N HIS A 395 -30.36 -23.59 16.20
CA HIS A 395 -30.73 -22.26 15.69
C HIS A 395 -31.18 -21.25 16.75
N LEU A 396 -31.32 -21.64 18.01
CA LEU A 396 -31.80 -20.75 19.08
C LEU A 396 -30.69 -20.20 20.00
N ARG A 397 -29.42 -20.40 19.71
CA ARG A 397 -28.31 -19.61 20.27
C ARG A 397 -28.08 -18.35 19.44
N ALA A 398 -29.04 -17.47 19.42
CA ALA A 398 -28.81 -16.07 19.10
C ALA A 398 -28.92 -15.29 20.43
N HIS A 399 -27.75 -14.91 20.97
CA HIS A 399 -27.45 -13.88 21.98
C HIS A 399 -28.30 -13.78 23.21
#